data_3c50a72a24428bd3ea9428baea5ed99b
#
_entry.id   3c50a72a24428bd3ea9428baea5ed99b
#
_cell.length_a   1.000
_cell.length_b   1.000
_cell.length_c   1.000
_cell.angle_alpha   90.00
_cell.angle_beta   90.00
_cell.angle_gamma   90.00
#
_symmetry.space_group_name_H-M   'P 1'
#
loop_
_entity.id
_entity.type
_entity.pdbx_description
1 polymer ?
#
loop_
_entity_poly.entity_id
_entity_poly.type
_entity_poly.pdbx_seq_one_letter_code
_entity_poly.pdbx_strand_id
1 'polypeptide(L)'
;MSENNQIQLFQGQQVRYLWDEEKQQYFFSVVDVIQVLTDSPRPRKYWNDLKTRLEAEGSELSANIGQLKLPSSDGKKYLTDVATTEQLFRLIQSVPSKKAEPFKLWLAEVGRQRLEQLQDPEQSIEQAIRDYRRLGYSEAWINQRIKTIEIRKGLTDEWKRGGMKEIGRASCRERVSPRV
;
A
#
# COMPACT_ATOMS: atom_id res chain seq x y z
N MET A 1 12.39 2.27 20.59
CA MET A 1 12.14 1.81 19.21
C MET A 1 11.52 2.96 18.46
N SER A 2 12.33 3.66 17.69
CA SER A 2 11.87 4.82 16.90
C SER A 2 11.25 4.27 15.63
N GLU A 3 9.96 4.10 15.62
CA GLU A 3 9.21 3.82 14.41
C GLU A 3 9.28 5.05 13.52
N ASN A 4 10.09 4.94 12.49
CA ASN A 4 10.18 5.96 11.45
C ASN A 4 8.91 5.86 10.57
N ASN A 5 7.81 6.44 11.08
CA ASN A 5 6.48 6.42 10.47
C ASN A 5 6.40 7.37 9.25
N GLN A 6 7.31 7.23 8.29
CA GLN A 6 7.36 8.10 7.12
C GLN A 6 7.51 7.28 5.84
N ILE A 7 6.43 7.19 5.05
CA ILE A 7 6.51 6.68 3.67
C ILE A 7 6.79 7.85 2.74
N GLN A 8 7.88 7.76 1.97
CA GLN A 8 8.15 8.66 0.84
C GLN A 8 7.24 8.27 -0.34
N LEU A 9 6.00 8.72 -0.33
CA LEU A 9 5.07 8.44 -1.42
C LEU A 9 5.10 9.49 -2.54
N PHE A 10 5.59 10.70 -2.25
CA PHE A 10 5.49 11.82 -3.19
C PHE A 10 6.71 12.73 -3.13
N GLN A 11 7.62 12.63 -4.10
CA GLN A 11 8.68 13.62 -4.38
C GLN A 11 9.46 14.12 -3.13
N GLY A 12 9.69 13.26 -2.13
CA GLY A 12 10.42 13.62 -0.92
C GLY A 12 9.59 14.36 0.15
N GLN A 13 8.31 14.59 -0.05
CA GLN A 13 7.42 15.15 0.98
C GLN A 13 6.90 14.07 1.91
N GLN A 14 6.86 14.39 3.20
CA GLN A 14 6.51 13.43 4.26
C GLN A 14 5.00 13.38 4.46
N VAL A 15 4.41 12.19 4.31
CA VAL A 15 3.03 11.91 4.67
C VAL A 15 3.02 11.03 5.92
N ARG A 16 2.37 11.46 6.98
CA ARG A 16 2.22 10.65 8.20
C ARG A 16 1.30 9.48 7.93
N TYR A 17 1.66 8.33 8.45
CA TYR A 17 0.87 7.11 8.37
C TYR A 17 0.95 6.30 9.67
N LEU A 18 0.02 5.39 9.84
CA LEU A 18 0.00 4.41 10.92
C LEU A 18 -0.26 3.02 10.33
N TRP A 19 0.45 2.01 10.80
CA TRP A 19 0.14 0.62 10.55
C TRP A 19 -0.78 0.08 11.65
N ASP A 20 -1.91 -0.48 11.27
CA ASP A 20 -2.86 -1.16 12.18
C ASP A 20 -2.62 -2.67 12.09
N GLU A 21 -2.11 -3.26 13.18
CA GLU A 21 -1.79 -4.69 13.23
C GLU A 21 -3.04 -5.58 13.24
N GLU A 22 -4.15 -5.11 13.81
CA GLU A 22 -5.39 -5.89 13.85
C GLU A 22 -6.03 -5.97 12.47
N LYS A 23 -6.05 -4.86 11.75
CA LYS A 23 -6.64 -4.76 10.42
C LYS A 23 -5.66 -5.08 9.29
N GLN A 24 -4.36 -5.25 9.60
CA GLN A 24 -3.28 -5.50 8.64
C GLN A 24 -3.27 -4.50 7.48
N GLN A 25 -3.47 -3.20 7.80
CA GLN A 25 -3.55 -2.12 6.80
C GLN A 25 -2.92 -0.81 7.27
N TYR A 26 -2.51 0.01 6.30
CA TYR A 26 -2.01 1.35 6.54
C TYR A 26 -3.14 2.37 6.57
N PHE A 27 -3.01 3.35 7.47
CA PHE A 27 -3.82 4.55 7.52
C PHE A 27 -2.94 5.78 7.27
N PHE A 28 -3.31 6.60 6.30
CA PHE A 28 -2.57 7.78 5.88
C PHE A 28 -3.29 9.06 6.29
N SER A 29 -2.55 10.09 6.73
CA SER A 29 -3.11 11.41 7.03
C SER A 29 -3.65 12.06 5.75
N VAL A 30 -4.97 12.27 5.68
CA VAL A 30 -5.63 12.90 4.53
C VAL A 30 -5.11 14.33 4.31
N VAL A 31 -4.92 15.07 5.39
CA VAL A 31 -4.46 16.47 5.33
C VAL A 31 -3.05 16.57 4.73
N ASP A 32 -2.15 15.65 5.10
CA ASP A 32 -0.78 15.63 4.58
C ASP A 32 -0.77 15.28 3.09
N VAL A 33 -1.59 14.30 2.69
CA VAL A 33 -1.76 13.94 1.27
C VAL A 33 -2.30 15.11 0.45
N ILE A 34 -3.32 15.81 0.94
CA ILE A 34 -3.86 17.00 0.29
C ILE A 34 -2.78 18.09 0.15
N GLN A 35 -1.98 18.30 1.19
CA GLN A 35 -0.88 19.28 1.16
C GLN A 35 0.11 18.95 0.04
N VAL A 36 0.51 17.69 -0.07
CA VAL A 36 1.44 17.23 -1.11
C VAL A 36 0.86 17.40 -2.52
N LEU A 37 -0.41 17.05 -2.70
CA LEU A 37 -1.05 17.06 -4.01
C LEU A 37 -1.48 18.45 -4.49
N THR A 38 -1.62 19.42 -3.59
CA THR A 38 -2.19 20.74 -3.96
C THR A 38 -1.29 21.93 -3.65
N ASP A 39 -0.24 21.76 -2.83
CA ASP A 39 0.54 22.86 -2.22
C ASP A 39 -0.34 23.92 -1.55
N SER A 40 -1.51 23.54 -1.11
CA SER A 40 -2.43 24.48 -0.49
C SER A 40 -1.83 25.01 0.82
N PRO A 41 -1.80 26.33 1.05
CA PRO A 41 -1.37 26.89 2.33
C PRO A 41 -2.35 26.55 3.48
N ARG A 42 -3.53 26.05 3.15
CA ARG A 42 -4.57 25.66 4.11
C ARG A 42 -5.16 24.28 3.76
N PRO A 43 -4.38 23.20 3.90
CA PRO A 43 -4.79 21.86 3.45
C PRO A 43 -6.02 21.33 4.20
N ARG A 44 -6.23 21.70 5.48
CA ARG A 44 -7.44 21.34 6.26
C ARG A 44 -8.70 21.97 5.68
N LYS A 45 -8.61 23.26 5.29
CA LYS A 45 -9.76 23.93 4.65
C LYS A 45 -10.07 23.29 3.31
N TYR A 46 -9.04 23.07 2.49
CA TYR A 46 -9.19 22.38 1.22
C TYR A 46 -9.86 21.00 1.38
N TRP A 47 -9.45 20.23 2.36
CA TRP A 47 -10.06 18.95 2.66
C TRP A 47 -11.55 19.08 3.01
N ASN A 48 -11.92 20.02 3.88
CA ASN A 48 -13.32 20.23 4.25
C ASN A 48 -14.18 20.62 3.02
N ASP A 49 -13.67 21.52 2.18
CA ASP A 49 -14.35 21.95 0.94
C ASP A 49 -14.51 20.76 -0.04
N LEU A 50 -13.47 19.95 -0.18
CA LEU A 50 -13.49 18.73 -1.01
C LEU A 50 -14.49 17.71 -0.45
N LYS A 51 -14.52 17.50 0.86
CA LYS A 51 -15.44 16.59 1.56
C LYS A 51 -16.89 16.97 1.28
N THR A 52 -17.23 18.25 1.46
CA THR A 52 -18.58 18.75 1.18
C THR A 52 -18.99 18.54 -0.29
N ARG A 53 -18.06 18.72 -1.22
CA ARG A 53 -18.31 18.46 -2.64
C ARG A 53 -18.56 16.98 -2.92
N LEU A 54 -17.72 16.09 -2.38
CA LEU A 54 -17.87 14.65 -2.52
C LEU A 54 -19.20 14.14 -1.94
N GLU A 55 -19.63 14.71 -0.82
CA GLU A 55 -20.92 14.42 -0.21
C GLU A 55 -22.08 14.86 -1.11
N ALA A 56 -22.00 16.06 -1.71
CA ALA A 56 -22.99 16.57 -2.65
C ALA A 56 -23.07 15.72 -3.93
N GLU A 57 -21.95 15.13 -4.37
CA GLU A 57 -21.87 14.20 -5.50
C GLU A 57 -22.35 12.78 -5.16
N GLY A 58 -22.77 12.52 -3.89
CA GLY A 58 -23.22 11.20 -3.44
C GLY A 58 -22.07 10.20 -3.25
N SER A 59 -20.83 10.66 -3.12
CA SER A 59 -19.68 9.80 -2.90
C SER A 59 -19.63 9.32 -1.44
N GLU A 60 -19.58 8.00 -1.23
CA GLU A 60 -19.40 7.41 0.10
C GLU A 60 -17.97 7.56 0.64
N LEU A 61 -17.05 8.12 -0.15
CA LEU A 61 -15.65 8.24 0.24
C LEU A 61 -15.48 9.05 1.52
N SER A 62 -16.16 10.19 1.63
CA SER A 62 -16.08 11.06 2.80
C SER A 62 -16.68 10.43 4.05
N ALA A 63 -17.75 9.66 3.91
CA ALA A 63 -18.43 8.99 5.03
C ALA A 63 -17.58 7.87 5.65
N ASN A 64 -16.68 7.25 4.86
CA ASN A 64 -15.86 6.14 5.30
C ASN A 64 -14.45 6.55 5.78
N ILE A 65 -14.13 7.85 5.79
CA ILE A 65 -12.87 8.37 6.34
C ILE A 65 -12.88 8.26 7.87
N GLY A 66 -11.90 7.56 8.41
CA GLY A 66 -11.72 7.40 9.85
C GLY A 66 -10.98 8.56 10.51
N GLN A 67 -10.91 8.56 11.84
CA GLN A 67 -10.13 9.52 12.61
C GLN A 67 -9.20 8.80 13.58
N LEU A 68 -7.91 9.14 13.54
CA LEU A 68 -6.89 8.60 14.45
C LEU A 68 -6.04 9.73 15.04
N LYS A 69 -5.49 9.46 16.23
CA LYS A 69 -4.55 10.39 16.88
C LYS A 69 -3.16 10.20 16.28
N LEU A 70 -2.75 11.11 15.40
CA LEU A 70 -1.41 11.12 14.81
C LEU A 70 -0.49 12.12 15.52
N PRO A 71 0.82 11.81 15.62
CA PRO A 71 1.81 12.73 16.18
C PRO A 71 1.95 13.95 15.28
N SER A 72 2.17 15.11 15.90
CA SER A 72 2.46 16.38 15.23
C SER A 72 3.89 16.82 15.53
N SER A 73 4.39 17.82 14.80
CA SER A 73 5.73 18.39 14.97
C SER A 73 5.99 18.99 16.35
N ASP A 74 4.92 19.31 17.10
CA ASP A 74 5.00 19.80 18.49
C ASP A 74 5.08 18.67 19.55
N GLY A 75 5.19 17.41 19.12
CA GLY A 75 5.24 16.22 19.98
C GLY A 75 3.88 15.79 20.55
N LYS A 76 2.80 16.53 20.28
CA LYS A 76 1.45 16.16 20.73
C LYS A 76 0.73 15.31 19.68
N LYS A 77 -0.26 14.55 20.12
CA LYS A 77 -1.11 13.73 19.23
C LYS A 77 -2.44 14.44 19.01
N TYR A 78 -2.79 14.69 17.75
CA TYR A 78 -4.06 15.32 17.36
C TYR A 78 -4.93 14.35 16.58
N LEU A 79 -6.24 14.45 16.81
CA LEU A 79 -7.22 13.73 16.02
C LEU A 79 -7.15 14.23 14.57
N THR A 80 -6.90 13.32 13.66
CA THR A 80 -6.62 13.61 12.24
C THR A 80 -7.42 12.65 11.39
N ASP A 81 -8.03 13.15 10.31
CA ASP A 81 -8.71 12.33 9.34
C ASP A 81 -7.70 11.45 8.61
N VAL A 82 -7.99 10.15 8.55
CA VAL A 82 -7.11 9.14 7.96
C VAL A 82 -7.87 8.30 6.95
N ALA A 83 -7.16 7.93 5.88
CA ALA A 83 -7.67 7.11 4.80
C ALA A 83 -6.87 5.80 4.70
N THR A 84 -7.53 4.70 4.38
CA THR A 84 -6.88 3.47 3.94
C THR A 84 -6.21 3.66 2.58
N THR A 85 -5.39 2.70 2.15
CA THR A 85 -4.76 2.75 0.81
C THR A 85 -5.79 2.88 -0.32
N GLU A 86 -6.90 2.14 -0.24
CA GLU A 86 -7.97 2.20 -1.24
C GLU A 86 -8.65 3.57 -1.25
N GLN A 87 -9.03 4.07 -0.08
CA GLN A 87 -9.65 5.39 0.06
C GLN A 87 -8.70 6.51 -0.39
N LEU A 88 -7.40 6.36 -0.11
CA LEU A 88 -6.36 7.28 -0.57
C LEU A 88 -6.31 7.36 -2.09
N PHE A 89 -6.34 6.23 -2.78
CA PHE A 89 -6.34 6.20 -4.25
C PHE A 89 -7.58 6.87 -4.85
N ARG A 90 -8.76 6.62 -4.27
CA ARG A 90 -9.99 7.30 -4.67
C ARG A 90 -9.94 8.81 -4.41
N LEU A 91 -9.40 9.21 -3.25
CA LEU A 91 -9.20 10.62 -2.90
C LEU A 91 -8.31 11.33 -3.92
N ILE A 92 -7.17 10.74 -4.29
CA ILE A 92 -6.24 11.31 -5.26
C ILE A 92 -6.91 11.53 -6.63
N GLN A 93 -7.75 10.60 -7.07
CA GLN A 93 -8.50 10.74 -8.32
C GLN A 93 -9.49 11.91 -8.26
N SER A 94 -10.06 12.18 -7.08
CA SER A 94 -11.03 13.26 -6.86
C SER A 94 -10.40 14.66 -6.73
N VAL A 95 -9.08 14.75 -6.49
CA VAL A 95 -8.39 16.04 -6.35
C VAL A 95 -8.12 16.66 -7.72
N PRO A 96 -8.72 17.84 -8.06
CA PRO A 96 -8.49 18.52 -9.32
C PRO A 96 -7.19 19.37 -9.24
N SER A 97 -6.03 18.72 -9.19
CA SER A 97 -4.74 19.38 -9.13
C SER A 97 -3.80 18.85 -10.20
N LYS A 98 -3.03 19.75 -10.82
CA LYS A 98 -1.96 19.37 -11.77
C LYS A 98 -0.88 18.50 -11.10
N LYS A 99 -0.64 18.67 -9.81
CA LYS A 99 0.31 17.85 -9.04
C LYS A 99 -0.19 16.43 -8.78
N ALA A 100 -1.50 16.21 -8.78
CA ALA A 100 -2.07 14.88 -8.67
C ALA A 100 -1.98 14.09 -9.99
N GLU A 101 -1.77 14.76 -11.13
CA GLU A 101 -1.78 14.15 -12.46
C GLU A 101 -0.73 13.06 -12.64
N PRO A 102 0.56 13.25 -12.28
CA PRO A 102 1.54 12.18 -12.38
C PRO A 102 1.15 10.92 -11.60
N PHE A 103 0.48 11.09 -10.47
CA PHE A 103 0.02 9.96 -9.67
C PHE A 103 -1.19 9.26 -10.29
N LYS A 104 -2.12 10.02 -10.89
CA LYS A 104 -3.26 9.46 -11.63
C LYS A 104 -2.77 8.64 -12.82
N LEU A 105 -1.78 9.14 -13.56
CA LEU A 105 -1.15 8.40 -14.65
C LEU A 105 -0.46 7.12 -14.16
N TRP A 106 0.26 7.20 -13.04
CA TRP A 106 0.86 6.01 -12.43
C TRP A 106 -0.20 4.96 -12.02
N LEU A 107 -1.32 5.39 -11.42
CA LEU A 107 -2.42 4.47 -11.09
C LEU A 107 -3.03 3.82 -12.34
N ALA A 108 -3.21 4.58 -13.41
CA ALA A 108 -3.69 4.06 -14.68
C ALA A 108 -2.74 3.01 -15.26
N GLU A 109 -1.42 3.29 -15.19
CA GLU A 109 -0.39 2.36 -15.65
C GLU A 109 -0.35 1.07 -14.81
N VAL A 110 -0.44 1.17 -13.46
CA VAL A 110 -0.52 0.00 -12.58
C VAL A 110 -1.78 -0.83 -12.89
N GLY A 111 -2.92 -0.15 -13.13
CA GLY A 111 -4.16 -0.81 -13.54
C GLY A 111 -4.02 -1.56 -14.87
N ARG A 112 -3.42 -0.92 -15.87
CA ARG A 112 -3.14 -1.53 -17.19
C ARG A 112 -2.25 -2.76 -17.04
N GLN A 113 -1.13 -2.63 -16.34
CA GLN A 113 -0.20 -3.75 -16.09
C GLN A 113 -0.91 -4.91 -15.39
N ARG A 114 -1.79 -4.64 -14.44
CA ARG A 114 -2.55 -5.69 -13.75
C ARG A 114 -3.50 -6.41 -14.69
N LEU A 115 -4.17 -5.71 -15.60
CA LEU A 115 -5.04 -6.31 -16.60
C LEU A 115 -4.25 -7.20 -17.58
N GLU A 116 -3.07 -6.76 -18.02
CA GLU A 116 -2.17 -7.56 -18.87
C GLU A 116 -1.68 -8.82 -18.16
N GLN A 117 -1.31 -8.72 -16.88
CA GLN A 117 -0.94 -9.87 -16.05
C GLN A 117 -2.08 -10.88 -15.83
N LEU A 118 -3.34 -10.46 -15.92
CA LEU A 118 -4.48 -11.37 -15.86
C LEU A 118 -4.66 -12.14 -17.16
N GLN A 119 -4.29 -11.54 -18.29
CA GLN A 119 -4.32 -12.21 -19.61
C GLN A 119 -3.11 -13.10 -19.80
N ASP A 120 -1.95 -12.67 -19.30
CA ASP A 120 -0.68 -13.40 -19.37
C ASP A 120 -0.05 -13.48 -17.97
N PRO A 121 -0.33 -14.54 -17.19
CA PRO A 121 0.18 -14.70 -15.83
C PRO A 121 1.71 -14.79 -15.71
N GLU A 122 2.42 -15.13 -16.80
CA GLU A 122 3.89 -15.21 -16.79
C GLU A 122 4.52 -13.84 -16.54
N GLN A 123 3.89 -12.75 -16.97
CA GLN A 123 4.33 -11.39 -16.69
C GLN A 123 4.42 -11.08 -15.19
N SER A 124 3.59 -11.72 -14.37
CA SER A 124 3.67 -11.58 -12.91
C SER A 124 4.96 -12.20 -12.34
N ILE A 125 5.43 -13.31 -12.94
CA ILE A 125 6.69 -13.96 -12.55
C ILE A 125 7.86 -13.07 -12.94
N GLU A 126 7.84 -12.55 -14.17
CA GLU A 126 8.88 -11.62 -14.64
C GLU A 126 8.92 -10.33 -13.78
N GLN A 127 7.76 -9.83 -13.41
CA GLN A 127 7.70 -8.67 -12.51
C GLN A 127 8.31 -8.99 -11.14
N ALA A 128 8.02 -10.15 -10.56
CA ALA A 128 8.62 -10.58 -9.31
C ALA A 128 10.15 -10.68 -9.41
N ILE A 129 10.67 -11.21 -10.52
CA ILE A 129 12.12 -11.27 -10.78
C ILE A 129 12.74 -9.87 -10.85
N ARG A 130 12.10 -8.94 -11.56
CA ARG A 130 12.56 -7.54 -11.63
C ARG A 130 12.57 -6.87 -10.24
N ASP A 131 11.56 -7.13 -9.43
CA ASP A 131 11.46 -6.58 -8.07
C ASP A 131 12.55 -7.14 -7.14
N TYR A 132 12.85 -8.43 -7.21
CA TYR A 132 13.97 -9.02 -6.45
C TYR A 132 15.32 -8.43 -6.86
N ARG A 133 15.56 -8.23 -8.18
CA ARG A 133 16.78 -7.55 -8.67
C ARG A 133 16.89 -6.13 -8.11
N ARG A 134 15.81 -5.36 -8.13
CA ARG A 134 15.77 -4.00 -7.57
C ARG A 134 16.05 -3.97 -6.08
N LEU A 135 15.64 -5.01 -5.34
CA LEU A 135 15.94 -5.19 -3.93
C LEU A 135 17.36 -5.69 -3.64
N GLY A 136 18.17 -5.95 -4.69
CA GLY A 136 19.58 -6.32 -4.56
C GLY A 136 19.84 -7.82 -4.38
N TYR A 137 18.86 -8.69 -4.59
CA TYR A 137 19.06 -10.15 -4.53
C TYR A 137 19.86 -10.66 -5.74
N SER A 138 20.76 -11.62 -5.50
CA SER A 138 21.57 -12.23 -6.56
C SER A 138 20.72 -13.11 -7.49
N GLU A 139 21.15 -13.27 -8.77
CA GLU A 139 20.47 -14.13 -9.73
C GLU A 139 20.39 -15.60 -9.24
N ALA A 140 21.44 -16.10 -8.58
CA ALA A 140 21.44 -17.44 -7.99
C ALA A 140 20.33 -17.59 -6.93
N TRP A 141 20.18 -16.59 -6.04
CA TRP A 141 19.12 -16.58 -5.05
C TRP A 141 17.73 -16.50 -5.67
N ILE A 142 17.54 -15.64 -6.68
CA ILE A 142 16.26 -15.46 -7.39
C ILE A 142 15.84 -16.78 -8.04
N ASN A 143 16.74 -17.44 -8.78
CA ASN A 143 16.47 -18.71 -9.43
C ASN A 143 16.11 -19.81 -8.41
N GLN A 144 16.82 -19.87 -7.29
CA GLN A 144 16.50 -20.82 -6.21
C GLN A 144 15.15 -20.51 -5.56
N ARG A 145 14.82 -19.24 -5.38
CA ARG A 145 13.53 -18.82 -4.83
C ARG A 145 12.37 -19.22 -5.70
N ILE A 146 12.46 -18.99 -7.01
CA ILE A 146 11.43 -19.39 -7.97
C ILE A 146 11.21 -20.90 -7.94
N LYS A 147 12.29 -21.70 -8.05
CA LYS A 147 12.22 -23.17 -7.94
C LYS A 147 11.57 -23.64 -6.63
N THR A 148 11.90 -22.99 -5.51
CA THR A 148 11.32 -23.34 -4.19
C THR A 148 9.81 -23.06 -4.15
N ILE A 149 9.35 -22.00 -4.81
CA ILE A 149 7.91 -21.68 -4.91
C ILE A 149 7.18 -22.77 -5.72
N GLU A 150 7.74 -23.20 -6.86
CA GLU A 150 7.18 -24.27 -7.68
C GLU A 150 7.08 -25.59 -6.93
N ILE A 151 8.16 -26.02 -6.26
CA ILE A 151 8.18 -27.25 -5.46
C ILE A 151 7.15 -27.19 -4.33
N ARG A 152 7.08 -26.06 -3.61
CA ARG A 152 6.11 -25.90 -2.53
C ARG A 152 4.68 -25.92 -3.04
N LYS A 153 4.40 -25.35 -4.20
CA LYS A 153 3.08 -25.37 -4.84
C LYS A 153 2.71 -26.80 -5.20
N GLY A 154 3.61 -27.53 -5.85
CA GLY A 154 3.41 -28.94 -6.18
C GLY A 154 3.12 -29.82 -4.96
N LEU A 155 3.89 -29.68 -3.87
CA LEU A 155 3.64 -30.37 -2.59
C LEU A 155 2.26 -30.03 -2.01
N THR A 156 1.88 -28.74 -2.02
CA THR A 156 0.59 -28.30 -1.50
C THR A 156 -0.58 -28.88 -2.31
N ASP A 157 -0.42 -28.96 -3.63
CA ASP A 157 -1.44 -29.53 -4.52
C ASP A 157 -1.58 -31.05 -4.33
N GLU A 158 -0.47 -31.77 -4.10
CA GLU A 158 -0.50 -33.21 -3.77
C GLU A 158 -1.18 -33.44 -2.39
N TRP A 159 -0.88 -32.63 -1.40
CA TRP A 159 -1.54 -32.71 -0.08
C TRP A 159 -3.04 -32.45 -0.15
N LYS A 160 -3.47 -31.48 -0.94
CA LYS A 160 -4.90 -31.23 -1.18
C LYS A 160 -5.57 -32.44 -1.87
N ARG A 161 -4.91 -33.05 -2.86
CA ARG A 161 -5.39 -34.28 -3.49
C ARG A 161 -5.49 -35.45 -2.50
N GLY A 162 -4.52 -35.56 -1.58
CA GLY A 162 -4.49 -36.57 -0.52
C GLY A 162 -5.49 -36.33 0.63
N GLY A 163 -6.34 -35.30 0.55
CA GLY A 163 -7.38 -35.01 1.54
C GLY A 163 -6.88 -34.35 2.84
N MET A 164 -5.64 -33.87 2.89
CA MET A 164 -5.13 -33.15 4.06
C MET A 164 -5.67 -31.72 4.09
N LYS A 165 -6.47 -31.42 5.11
CA LYS A 165 -6.95 -30.07 5.41
C LYS A 165 -5.82 -29.30 6.11
N GLU A 166 -5.41 -28.17 5.54
CA GLU A 166 -4.53 -27.10 6.05
C GLU A 166 -3.44 -27.52 7.05
N ILE A 167 -2.20 -27.57 6.58
CA ILE A 167 -1.04 -27.42 7.46
C ILE A 167 -0.88 -25.92 7.72
N GLY A 168 -1.08 -25.53 8.99
CA GLY A 168 -1.07 -24.16 9.44
C GLY A 168 0.19 -23.41 9.03
N ARG A 169 0.05 -22.17 8.63
CA ARG A 169 1.13 -21.22 8.26
C ARG A 169 2.15 -20.97 9.38
N ALA A 170 1.93 -21.51 10.59
CA ALA A 170 2.74 -21.28 11.78
C ALA A 170 4.14 -21.95 11.75
N SER A 171 4.32 -23.06 11.06
CA SER A 171 5.56 -23.83 11.14
C SER A 171 6.73 -23.31 10.30
N CYS A 172 6.51 -22.33 9.41
CA CYS A 172 7.56 -21.75 8.56
C CYS A 172 8.16 -20.43 9.08
N ARG A 173 7.57 -19.79 10.08
CA ARG A 173 8.06 -18.50 10.59
C ARG A 173 9.22 -18.64 11.60
N GLU A 174 9.40 -19.81 12.19
CA GLU A 174 10.37 -20.01 13.29
C GLU A 174 11.79 -20.38 12.88
N ARG A 175 12.09 -20.57 11.60
CA ARG A 175 13.41 -21.05 11.17
C ARG A 175 14.24 -20.12 10.32
N VAL A 176 13.98 -18.82 10.29
CA VAL A 176 14.87 -17.86 9.63
C VAL A 176 15.19 -16.73 10.59
N SER A 177 15.89 -17.06 11.67
CA SER A 177 16.77 -16.11 12.34
C SER A 177 18.19 -16.42 11.90
N PRO A 178 18.89 -15.56 11.17
CA PRO A 178 20.32 -15.69 11.03
C PRO A 178 20.93 -15.29 12.39
N ARG A 179 21.48 -16.27 13.12
CA ARG A 179 22.49 -15.97 14.11
C ARG A 179 23.74 -15.57 13.36
N VAL A 180 24.22 -14.36 13.61
CA VAL A 180 25.62 -14.02 13.53
C VAL A 180 26.25 -13.62 14.40
#